data_24e2366da3ad7b1e1e01e0389613dc6d
#
_entry.id   24e2366da3ad7b1e1e01e0389613dc6d
#
_cell.length_a   1.000
_cell.length_b   1.000
_cell.length_c   1.000
_cell.angle_alpha   90.00
_cell.angle_beta   90.00
_cell.angle_gamma   90.00
#
_symmetry.space_group_name_H-M   'P 1'
#
loop_
_entity.id
_entity.type
_entity.pdbx_description
1 polymer ?
#
loop_
_entity_poly.entity_id
_entity_poly.type
_entity_poly.pdbx_seq_one_letter_code
_entity_poly.pdbx_strand_id
1 'polypeptide(L)'
;MDWKAAVSFVPFTLFVGTAIGLSFGGAIDINLLVGVGISAILVGTFLTKEKGTYWETVFEFMGSKTAMTATLLWLIVGVYGSILKEGHIVDGLVWAAHQFDINATWFTLVVFLFSGLFAISTGSGFGTISAMSLTLFPAGIALGADPALLGGAILSGAALGDSIAPVSDTAVIAATTQEYADGKGSADIGGTVKKRLPLVLTALAVALIAYGMADGNDTTPSQAISNSSSTHPQGLALLIPTLVVILLSFRKVNIFVSLALGLAIAVGIGLAFDLFTLSSLINMTDGKVEGAIVEGIGGMANICILLMVVVSLSGLIIRSGGMDGIINSLNNHVIRSPRSAELTIFSLVSVAGILMAAVNTIANICVAPFVNSIGKQHELHPYRRTTLLATVICTFPFVLPYGGCVLLLLKGIEASGVHITMQATDVFFTAFYPWALLVCSLITCFIKHKQK
;
A
#
# COMPACT_ATOMS: atom_id res chain seq x y z
N MET A 1 24.74 -21.03 -3.86
CA MET A 1 23.25 -21.07 -3.90
C MET A 1 22.86 -22.47 -4.33
N ASP A 2 22.13 -23.19 -3.48
CA ASP A 2 21.68 -24.54 -3.81
C ASP A 2 20.75 -24.49 -5.03
N TRP A 3 20.81 -25.50 -5.91
CA TRP A 3 19.94 -25.61 -7.08
C TRP A 3 18.44 -25.48 -6.72
N LYS A 4 18.02 -26.03 -5.59
CA LYS A 4 16.64 -25.91 -5.08
C LYS A 4 16.25 -24.44 -4.84
N ALA A 5 17.14 -23.66 -4.25
CA ALA A 5 16.94 -22.21 -4.01
C ALA A 5 16.88 -21.44 -5.32
N ALA A 6 17.79 -21.72 -6.27
CA ALA A 6 17.78 -21.06 -7.57
C ALA A 6 16.47 -21.28 -8.35
N VAL A 7 15.96 -22.50 -8.35
CA VAL A 7 14.72 -22.88 -9.04
C VAL A 7 13.50 -22.15 -8.45
N SER A 8 13.48 -21.89 -7.15
CA SER A 8 12.35 -21.19 -6.49
C SER A 8 12.26 -19.70 -6.83
N PHE A 9 13.36 -19.11 -7.31
CA PHE A 9 13.33 -17.73 -7.81
C PHE A 9 12.74 -17.60 -9.22
N VAL A 10 12.74 -18.68 -10.01
CA VAL A 10 12.30 -18.63 -11.42
C VAL A 10 10.84 -18.17 -11.57
N PRO A 11 9.85 -18.74 -10.86
CA PRO A 11 8.47 -18.29 -10.96
C PRO A 11 8.30 -16.82 -10.59
N PHE A 12 8.97 -16.39 -9.53
CA PHE A 12 8.91 -15.01 -9.08
C PHE A 12 9.57 -14.05 -10.07
N THR A 13 10.76 -14.39 -10.58
CA THR A 13 11.48 -13.59 -11.58
C THR A 13 10.69 -13.50 -12.89
N LEU A 14 10.04 -14.58 -13.29
CA LEU A 14 9.15 -14.60 -14.45
C LEU A 14 7.99 -13.62 -14.27
N PHE A 15 7.33 -13.65 -13.11
CA PHE A 15 6.22 -12.73 -12.79
C PHE A 15 6.69 -11.28 -12.78
N VAL A 16 7.73 -10.95 -12.00
CA VAL A 16 8.25 -9.57 -11.86
C VAL A 16 8.80 -9.05 -13.19
N GLY A 17 9.58 -9.86 -13.91
CA GLY A 17 10.14 -9.48 -15.21
C GLY A 17 9.05 -9.17 -16.23
N THR A 18 7.99 -10.00 -16.27
CA THR A 18 6.83 -9.74 -17.15
C THR A 18 6.05 -8.51 -16.69
N ALA A 19 5.82 -8.34 -15.37
CA ALA A 19 5.12 -7.18 -14.84
C ALA A 19 5.87 -5.86 -15.15
N ILE A 20 7.21 -5.85 -15.01
CA ILE A 20 8.05 -4.71 -15.40
C ILE A 20 7.96 -4.45 -16.90
N GLY A 21 8.06 -5.48 -17.73
CA GLY A 21 7.96 -5.36 -19.19
C GLY A 21 6.62 -4.78 -19.64
N LEU A 22 5.51 -5.25 -19.03
CA LEU A 22 4.16 -4.72 -19.28
C LEU A 22 4.02 -3.26 -18.80
N SER A 23 4.66 -2.90 -17.67
CA SER A 23 4.66 -1.53 -17.15
C SER A 23 5.26 -0.55 -18.15
N PHE A 24 6.44 -0.86 -18.67
CA PHE A 24 7.10 -0.01 -19.66
C PHE A 24 6.43 -0.04 -21.05
N GLY A 25 5.70 -1.11 -21.36
CA GLY A 25 4.89 -1.22 -22.57
C GLY A 25 3.53 -0.49 -22.51
N GLY A 26 3.18 0.10 -21.36
CA GLY A 26 1.89 0.76 -21.16
C GLY A 26 0.68 -0.18 -21.17
N ALA A 27 0.89 -1.48 -20.92
CA ALA A 27 -0.11 -2.54 -21.03
C ALA A 27 -0.38 -3.25 -19.69
N ILE A 28 -0.26 -2.55 -18.55
CA ILE A 28 -0.60 -3.15 -17.26
C ILE A 28 -2.12 -3.30 -17.13
N ASP A 29 -2.55 -4.55 -17.10
CA ASP A 29 -3.90 -4.96 -16.70
C ASP A 29 -3.83 -5.96 -15.56
N ILE A 30 -4.70 -5.81 -14.55
CA ILE A 30 -4.69 -6.67 -13.36
C ILE A 30 -5.04 -8.13 -13.70
N ASN A 31 -5.94 -8.36 -14.65
CA ASN A 31 -6.31 -9.71 -15.09
C ASN A 31 -5.14 -10.39 -15.78
N LEU A 32 -4.41 -9.63 -16.61
CA LEU A 32 -3.21 -10.11 -17.27
C LEU A 32 -2.13 -10.48 -16.24
N LEU A 33 -1.93 -9.64 -15.23
CA LEU A 33 -0.98 -9.93 -14.13
C LEU A 33 -1.39 -11.17 -13.32
N VAL A 34 -2.68 -11.38 -13.06
CA VAL A 34 -3.19 -12.62 -12.44
C VAL A 34 -2.84 -13.83 -13.31
N GLY A 35 -3.11 -13.74 -14.61
CA GLY A 35 -2.78 -14.82 -15.56
C GLY A 35 -1.28 -15.13 -15.61
N VAL A 36 -0.44 -14.09 -15.66
CA VAL A 36 1.04 -14.23 -15.60
C VAL A 36 1.47 -14.86 -14.29
N GLY A 37 0.91 -14.45 -13.15
CA GLY A 37 1.26 -15.00 -11.85
C GLY A 37 0.86 -16.48 -11.70
N ILE A 38 -0.33 -16.84 -12.14
CA ILE A 38 -0.76 -18.26 -12.17
C ILE A 38 0.14 -19.07 -13.10
N SER A 39 0.45 -18.55 -14.29
CA SER A 39 1.36 -19.22 -15.24
C SER A 39 2.76 -19.41 -14.63
N ALA A 40 3.25 -18.43 -13.90
CA ALA A 40 4.54 -18.52 -13.19
C ALA A 40 4.53 -19.63 -12.12
N ILE A 41 3.46 -19.74 -11.33
CA ILE A 41 3.30 -20.85 -10.35
C ILE A 41 3.28 -22.20 -11.08
N LEU A 42 2.54 -22.32 -12.19
CA LEU A 42 2.48 -23.55 -12.98
C LEU A 42 3.85 -23.92 -13.55
N VAL A 43 4.60 -22.98 -14.10
CA VAL A 43 5.97 -23.21 -14.58
C VAL A 43 6.86 -23.73 -13.44
N GLY A 44 6.77 -23.15 -12.24
CA GLY A 44 7.51 -23.62 -11.07
C GLY A 44 7.23 -25.08 -10.72
N THR A 45 6.02 -25.57 -10.97
CA THR A 45 5.65 -26.99 -10.74
C THR A 45 6.48 -27.95 -11.60
N PHE A 46 6.85 -27.56 -12.81
CA PHE A 46 7.68 -28.40 -13.70
C PHE A 46 9.17 -28.34 -13.34
N LEU A 47 9.60 -27.26 -12.69
CA LEU A 47 11.00 -27.06 -12.31
C LEU A 47 11.35 -27.73 -10.97
N THR A 48 10.38 -27.95 -10.10
CA THR A 48 10.60 -28.59 -8.80
C THR A 48 10.52 -30.11 -8.85
N LYS A 49 11.36 -30.78 -8.06
CA LYS A 49 11.30 -32.23 -7.88
C LYS A 49 10.24 -32.65 -6.84
N GLU A 50 10.02 -31.82 -5.84
CA GLU A 50 9.10 -32.06 -4.70
C GLU A 50 7.77 -31.34 -4.93
N LYS A 51 6.97 -31.84 -5.87
CA LYS A 51 5.72 -31.19 -6.29
C LYS A 51 4.70 -31.04 -5.15
N GLY A 52 4.63 -32.01 -4.24
CA GLY A 52 3.74 -31.96 -3.07
C GLY A 52 4.07 -30.76 -2.18
N THR A 53 5.30 -30.68 -1.69
CA THR A 53 5.79 -29.59 -0.84
C THR A 53 5.70 -28.23 -1.53
N TYR A 54 5.89 -28.18 -2.85
CA TYR A 54 5.71 -26.96 -3.64
C TYR A 54 4.28 -26.43 -3.54
N TRP A 55 3.28 -27.27 -3.81
CA TRP A 55 1.87 -26.86 -3.75
C TRP A 55 1.39 -26.61 -2.33
N GLU A 56 1.85 -27.37 -1.34
CA GLU A 56 1.61 -27.08 0.07
C GLU A 56 2.10 -25.66 0.43
N THR A 57 3.30 -25.30 -0.03
CA THR A 57 3.84 -23.94 0.19
C THR A 57 2.98 -22.88 -0.50
N VAL A 58 2.58 -23.09 -1.75
CA VAL A 58 1.69 -22.19 -2.47
C VAL A 58 0.40 -21.95 -1.68
N PHE A 59 -0.27 -23.02 -1.21
CA PHE A 59 -1.52 -22.89 -0.48
C PHE A 59 -1.35 -22.31 0.92
N GLU A 60 -0.28 -22.64 1.63
CA GLU A 60 0.03 -22.11 2.95
C GLU A 60 0.18 -20.57 2.89
N PHE A 61 0.93 -20.08 1.93
CA PHE A 61 1.14 -18.64 1.78
C PHE A 61 -0.08 -17.91 1.20
N MET A 62 -0.78 -18.53 0.25
CA MET A 62 -2.04 -18.02 -0.29
C MET A 62 -3.10 -17.83 0.81
N GLY A 63 -3.23 -18.82 1.70
CA GLY A 63 -4.13 -18.80 2.86
C GLY A 63 -3.54 -18.15 4.11
N SER A 64 -2.40 -17.50 4.02
CA SER A 64 -1.78 -16.87 5.19
C SER A 64 -2.69 -15.80 5.80
N LYS A 65 -2.58 -15.61 7.12
CA LYS A 65 -3.34 -14.58 7.84
C LYS A 65 -3.19 -13.20 7.19
N THR A 66 -2.00 -12.86 6.73
CA THR A 66 -1.71 -11.57 6.06
C THR A 66 -2.49 -11.44 4.75
N ALA A 67 -2.45 -12.45 3.88
CA ALA A 67 -3.17 -12.44 2.62
C ALA A 67 -4.68 -12.38 2.83
N MET A 68 -5.22 -13.20 3.74
CA MET A 68 -6.65 -13.25 4.04
C MET A 68 -7.15 -11.95 4.68
N THR A 69 -6.38 -11.35 5.59
CA THR A 69 -6.73 -10.07 6.21
C THR A 69 -6.80 -8.96 5.17
N ALA A 70 -5.81 -8.86 4.27
CA ALA A 70 -5.80 -7.86 3.21
C ALA A 70 -6.96 -8.09 2.21
N THR A 71 -7.19 -9.33 1.80
CA THR A 71 -8.32 -9.70 0.92
C THR A 71 -9.66 -9.26 1.50
N LEU A 72 -9.95 -9.64 2.74
CA LEU A 72 -11.22 -9.29 3.38
C LEU A 72 -11.36 -7.76 3.54
N LEU A 73 -10.27 -7.09 3.92
CA LEU A 73 -10.25 -5.63 4.02
C LEU A 73 -10.61 -4.97 2.68
N TRP A 74 -9.99 -5.39 1.59
CA TRP A 74 -10.23 -4.82 0.26
C TRP A 74 -11.64 -5.05 -0.24
N LEU A 75 -12.22 -6.24 -0.01
CA LEU A 75 -13.60 -6.51 -0.37
C LEU A 75 -14.59 -5.61 0.40
N ILE A 76 -14.40 -5.45 1.72
CA ILE A 76 -15.25 -4.57 2.54
C ILE A 76 -15.11 -3.10 2.10
N VAL A 77 -13.89 -2.64 1.83
CA VAL A 77 -13.63 -1.27 1.36
C VAL A 77 -14.21 -1.05 -0.03
N GLY A 78 -14.17 -2.05 -0.90
CA GLY A 78 -14.82 -1.99 -2.21
C GLY A 78 -16.32 -1.76 -2.11
N VAL A 79 -17.00 -2.52 -1.24
CA VAL A 79 -18.43 -2.33 -0.95
C VAL A 79 -18.70 -0.94 -0.35
N TYR A 80 -17.86 -0.53 0.61
CA TYR A 80 -17.99 0.79 1.25
C TYR A 80 -17.87 1.91 0.21
N GLY A 81 -16.84 1.84 -0.66
CA GLY A 81 -16.63 2.84 -1.71
C GLY A 81 -17.76 2.90 -2.73
N SER A 82 -18.27 1.75 -3.17
CA SER A 82 -19.42 1.71 -4.10
C SER A 82 -20.69 2.31 -3.50
N ILE A 83 -20.94 2.11 -2.21
CA ILE A 83 -22.09 2.73 -1.52
C ILE A 83 -21.89 4.25 -1.40
N LEU A 84 -20.68 4.73 -1.09
CA LEU A 84 -20.40 6.16 -1.06
C LEU A 84 -20.57 6.80 -2.45
N LYS A 85 -20.14 6.11 -3.51
CA LYS A 85 -20.29 6.53 -4.91
C LYS A 85 -21.77 6.62 -5.29
N GLU A 86 -22.56 5.58 -4.98
CA GLU A 86 -24.01 5.55 -5.24
C GLU A 86 -24.72 6.70 -4.54
N GLY A 87 -24.25 7.08 -3.34
CA GLY A 87 -24.76 8.22 -2.58
C GLY A 87 -24.25 9.59 -3.00
N HIS A 88 -23.63 9.72 -4.18
CA HIS A 88 -23.20 11.01 -4.74
C HIS A 88 -22.18 11.79 -3.88
N ILE A 89 -21.32 11.09 -3.12
CA ILE A 89 -20.30 11.76 -2.29
C ILE A 89 -19.38 12.65 -3.12
N VAL A 90 -19.04 12.22 -4.35
CA VAL A 90 -18.17 12.97 -5.26
C VAL A 90 -18.79 14.29 -5.64
N ASP A 91 -20.09 14.28 -6.01
CA ASP A 91 -20.83 15.51 -6.39
C ASP A 91 -20.90 16.49 -5.22
N GLY A 92 -21.09 15.98 -3.99
CA GLY A 92 -21.04 16.77 -2.77
C GLY A 92 -19.68 17.41 -2.52
N LEU A 93 -18.59 16.66 -2.68
CA LEU A 93 -17.23 17.16 -2.52
C LEU A 93 -16.87 18.21 -3.58
N VAL A 94 -17.27 18.01 -4.84
CA VAL A 94 -17.11 18.98 -5.93
C VAL A 94 -17.86 20.29 -5.60
N TRP A 95 -19.12 20.18 -5.16
CA TRP A 95 -19.89 21.35 -4.73
C TRP A 95 -19.17 22.12 -3.60
N ALA A 96 -18.71 21.42 -2.57
CA ALA A 96 -18.00 22.08 -1.46
C ALA A 96 -16.70 22.76 -1.93
N ALA A 97 -15.94 22.13 -2.79
CA ALA A 97 -14.69 22.67 -3.29
C ALA A 97 -14.90 23.95 -4.12
N HIS A 98 -15.96 24.01 -4.93
CA HIS A 98 -16.36 25.24 -5.63
C HIS A 98 -16.80 26.36 -4.67
N GLN A 99 -17.49 26.01 -3.55
CA GLN A 99 -17.90 27.00 -2.56
C GLN A 99 -16.72 27.64 -1.81
N PHE A 100 -15.66 26.88 -1.57
CA PHE A 100 -14.49 27.33 -0.79
C PHE A 100 -13.33 27.79 -1.69
N ASP A 101 -13.52 27.84 -3.00
CA ASP A 101 -12.52 28.29 -4.00
C ASP A 101 -11.16 27.57 -3.85
N ILE A 102 -11.22 26.26 -3.56
CA ILE A 102 -10.04 25.41 -3.37
C ILE A 102 -9.46 25.07 -4.73
N ASN A 103 -8.20 25.49 -4.97
CA ASN A 103 -7.51 25.11 -6.20
C ASN A 103 -6.93 23.68 -6.14
N ALA A 104 -6.61 23.10 -7.29
CA ALA A 104 -6.13 21.74 -7.45
C ALA A 104 -4.85 21.44 -6.65
N THR A 105 -3.90 22.36 -6.61
CA THR A 105 -2.63 22.21 -5.88
C THR A 105 -2.85 22.09 -4.37
N TRP A 106 -3.65 22.99 -3.79
CA TRP A 106 -4.00 22.92 -2.38
C TRP A 106 -4.80 21.66 -2.04
N PHE A 107 -5.70 21.25 -2.94
CA PHE A 107 -6.46 20.01 -2.74
C PHE A 107 -5.54 18.79 -2.72
N THR A 108 -4.55 18.69 -3.60
CA THR A 108 -3.56 17.61 -3.62
C THR A 108 -2.75 17.54 -2.31
N LEU A 109 -2.34 18.70 -1.77
CA LEU A 109 -1.68 18.78 -0.45
C LEU A 109 -2.60 18.27 0.67
N VAL A 110 -3.87 18.69 0.67
CA VAL A 110 -4.86 18.22 1.64
C VAL A 110 -5.05 16.72 1.54
N VAL A 111 -5.16 16.17 0.33
CA VAL A 111 -5.28 14.73 0.09
C VAL A 111 -4.06 13.97 0.64
N PHE A 112 -2.85 14.47 0.43
CA PHE A 112 -1.64 13.87 1.00
C PHE A 112 -1.69 13.82 2.54
N LEU A 113 -1.96 14.96 3.18
CA LEU A 113 -2.00 15.05 4.64
C LEU A 113 -3.14 14.22 5.23
N PHE A 114 -4.32 14.28 4.62
CA PHE A 114 -5.49 13.54 5.08
C PHE A 114 -5.30 12.02 4.94
N SER A 115 -4.75 11.58 3.81
CA SER A 115 -4.36 10.18 3.60
C SER A 115 -3.35 9.72 4.64
N GLY A 116 -2.35 10.56 4.96
CA GLY A 116 -1.38 10.27 6.01
C GLY A 116 -2.00 10.14 7.39
N LEU A 117 -2.88 11.06 7.75
CA LEU A 117 -3.60 11.05 9.03
C LEU A 117 -4.49 9.82 9.15
N PHE A 118 -5.21 9.46 8.09
CA PHE A 118 -6.04 8.27 8.03
C PHE A 118 -5.20 7.00 8.17
N ALA A 119 -4.07 6.92 7.44
CA ALA A 119 -3.17 5.77 7.51
C ALA A 119 -2.51 5.60 8.89
N ILE A 120 -2.12 6.70 9.55
CA ILE A 120 -1.63 6.68 10.94
C ILE A 120 -2.68 6.12 11.89
N SER A 121 -3.94 6.50 11.68
CA SER A 121 -5.05 6.10 12.54
C SER A 121 -5.40 4.63 12.38
N THR A 122 -5.46 4.15 11.13
CA THR A 122 -5.84 2.77 10.80
C THR A 122 -4.69 1.79 10.95
N GLY A 123 -3.44 2.27 10.86
CA GLY A 123 -2.25 1.43 10.74
C GLY A 123 -2.18 0.64 9.43
N SER A 124 -2.95 1.05 8.42
CA SER A 124 -3.08 0.30 7.15
C SER A 124 -2.90 1.21 5.93
N GLY A 125 -1.79 1.03 5.22
CA GLY A 125 -1.57 1.68 3.93
C GLY A 125 -2.60 1.24 2.87
N PHE A 126 -2.89 -0.05 2.80
CA PHE A 126 -3.88 -0.60 1.85
C PHE A 126 -5.29 -0.05 2.09
N GLY A 127 -5.74 -0.03 3.36
CA GLY A 127 -7.05 0.52 3.71
C GLY A 127 -7.17 2.00 3.34
N THR A 128 -6.09 2.76 3.52
CA THR A 128 -6.03 4.17 3.16
C THR A 128 -6.15 4.37 1.65
N ILE A 129 -5.34 3.65 0.87
CA ILE A 129 -5.36 3.75 -0.60
C ILE A 129 -6.75 3.43 -1.12
N SER A 130 -7.34 2.32 -0.67
CA SER A 130 -8.68 1.93 -1.08
C SER A 130 -9.74 2.99 -0.76
N ALA A 131 -9.74 3.55 0.45
CA ALA A 131 -10.71 4.57 0.84
C ALA A 131 -10.51 5.88 0.06
N MET A 132 -9.27 6.35 -0.07
CA MET A 132 -8.97 7.67 -0.67
C MET A 132 -9.10 7.65 -2.20
N SER A 133 -8.76 6.56 -2.86
CA SER A 133 -8.92 6.41 -4.31
C SER A 133 -10.40 6.40 -4.73
N LEU A 134 -11.28 5.92 -3.87
CA LEU A 134 -12.72 5.90 -4.13
C LEU A 134 -13.42 7.23 -3.78
N THR A 135 -12.85 8.02 -2.88
CA THR A 135 -13.51 9.23 -2.35
C THR A 135 -12.83 10.52 -2.77
N LEU A 136 -11.56 10.71 -2.41
CA LEU A 136 -10.86 11.98 -2.65
C LEU A 136 -10.28 12.09 -4.06
N PHE A 137 -9.92 10.97 -4.69
CA PHE A 137 -9.38 11.01 -6.04
C PHE A 137 -10.37 11.58 -7.05
N PRO A 138 -11.65 11.09 -7.15
CA PRO A 138 -12.64 11.66 -8.05
C PRO A 138 -12.88 13.16 -7.79
N ALA A 139 -12.92 13.58 -6.52
CA ALA A 139 -13.12 14.98 -6.16
C ALA A 139 -11.95 15.86 -6.65
N GLY A 140 -10.71 15.39 -6.53
CA GLY A 140 -9.55 16.13 -7.03
C GLY A 140 -9.54 16.27 -8.55
N ILE A 141 -9.92 15.20 -9.28
CA ILE A 141 -10.05 15.25 -10.74
C ILE A 141 -11.12 16.26 -11.17
N ALA A 142 -12.24 16.32 -10.44
CA ALA A 142 -13.29 17.29 -10.70
C ALA A 142 -12.82 18.75 -10.48
N LEU A 143 -11.85 18.95 -9.60
CA LEU A 143 -11.19 20.26 -9.37
C LEU A 143 -10.08 20.57 -10.37
N GLY A 144 -9.81 19.67 -11.33
CA GLY A 144 -8.74 19.84 -12.31
C GLY A 144 -7.35 19.52 -11.78
N ALA A 145 -7.23 18.66 -10.74
CA ALA A 145 -5.94 18.19 -10.27
C ALA A 145 -5.32 17.20 -11.27
N ASP A 146 -3.98 17.27 -11.40
CA ASP A 146 -3.23 16.29 -12.18
C ASP A 146 -3.41 14.88 -11.58
N PRO A 147 -3.85 13.89 -12.39
CA PRO A 147 -4.13 12.55 -11.89
C PRO A 147 -2.91 11.85 -11.27
N ALA A 148 -1.72 12.03 -11.86
CA ALA A 148 -0.51 11.38 -11.37
C ALA A 148 -0.05 11.99 -10.03
N LEU A 149 -0.11 13.32 -9.90
CA LEU A 149 0.20 13.99 -8.64
C LEU A 149 -0.79 13.62 -7.54
N LEU A 150 -2.07 13.57 -7.86
CA LEU A 150 -3.13 13.21 -6.91
C LEU A 150 -3.00 11.74 -6.45
N GLY A 151 -2.76 10.82 -7.38
CA GLY A 151 -2.49 9.41 -7.07
C GLY A 151 -1.22 9.24 -6.24
N GLY A 152 -0.16 9.97 -6.62
CA GLY A 152 1.09 10.03 -5.86
C GLY A 152 0.91 10.58 -4.43
N ALA A 153 0.03 11.56 -4.25
CA ALA A 153 -0.31 12.13 -2.94
C ALA A 153 -1.01 11.11 -2.02
N ILE A 154 -1.95 10.32 -2.57
CA ILE A 154 -2.61 9.23 -1.84
C ILE A 154 -1.60 8.18 -1.42
N LEU A 155 -0.73 7.72 -2.34
CA LEU A 155 0.32 6.74 -2.05
C LEU A 155 1.31 7.26 -1.01
N SER A 156 1.71 8.52 -1.13
CA SER A 156 2.62 9.18 -0.19
C SER A 156 2.02 9.28 1.21
N GLY A 157 0.75 9.64 1.32
CA GLY A 157 0.03 9.67 2.60
C GLY A 157 -0.10 8.27 3.21
N ALA A 158 -0.46 7.29 2.42
CA ALA A 158 -0.55 5.91 2.88
C ALA A 158 0.81 5.37 3.39
N ALA A 159 1.90 5.66 2.66
CA ALA A 159 3.26 5.30 3.07
C ALA A 159 3.72 6.03 4.34
N LEU A 160 3.34 7.31 4.51
CA LEU A 160 3.59 8.09 5.74
C LEU A 160 2.98 7.39 6.95
N GLY A 161 1.70 7.02 6.85
CA GLY A 161 1.03 6.32 7.94
C GLY A 161 1.65 4.96 8.23
N ASP A 162 1.89 4.16 7.22
CA ASP A 162 2.48 2.83 7.37
C ASP A 162 3.89 2.87 7.99
N SER A 163 4.65 3.94 7.70
CA SER A 163 5.99 4.13 8.25
C SER A 163 6.02 4.60 9.70
N ILE A 164 4.97 5.24 10.23
CA ILE A 164 4.98 5.86 11.58
C ILE A 164 3.93 5.31 12.52
N ALA A 165 2.84 4.72 12.03
CA ALA A 165 1.78 4.21 12.88
C ALA A 165 2.30 3.08 13.79
N PRO A 166 2.13 3.19 15.12
CA PRO A 166 2.60 2.15 16.04
C PRO A 166 1.82 0.84 15.91
N VAL A 167 0.66 0.89 15.28
CA VAL A 167 -0.22 -0.27 15.04
C VAL A 167 -0.04 -0.87 13.64
N SER A 168 0.83 -0.29 12.79
CA SER A 168 1.18 -0.85 11.49
C SER A 168 1.91 -2.18 11.65
N ASP A 169 1.54 -3.18 10.82
CA ASP A 169 2.23 -4.47 10.78
C ASP A 169 3.74 -4.30 10.57
N THR A 170 4.14 -3.35 9.74
CA THR A 170 5.55 -3.03 9.47
C THR A 170 6.28 -2.58 10.73
N ALA A 171 5.66 -1.71 11.54
CA ALA A 171 6.23 -1.23 12.78
C ALA A 171 6.32 -2.33 13.84
N VAL A 172 5.27 -3.15 13.95
CA VAL A 172 5.20 -4.26 14.92
C VAL A 172 6.27 -5.30 14.59
N ILE A 173 6.35 -5.77 13.34
CA ILE A 173 7.35 -6.77 12.92
C ILE A 173 8.77 -6.23 13.10
N ALA A 174 9.03 -5.00 12.66
CA ALA A 174 10.33 -4.39 12.82
C ALA A 174 10.76 -4.30 14.28
N ALA A 175 9.85 -3.96 15.19
CA ALA A 175 10.17 -3.89 16.64
C ALA A 175 10.38 -5.26 17.25
N THR A 176 9.44 -6.20 17.06
CA THR A 176 9.43 -7.51 17.73
C THR A 176 10.53 -8.46 17.26
N THR A 177 11.09 -8.23 16.07
CA THR A 177 12.15 -9.08 15.48
C THR A 177 13.57 -8.56 15.78
N GLN A 178 13.73 -7.32 16.25
CA GLN A 178 15.05 -6.74 16.55
C GLN A 178 15.34 -6.79 18.05
N GLU A 179 16.12 -7.76 18.45
CA GLU A 179 16.42 -8.05 19.85
C GLU A 179 17.68 -7.33 20.34
N TYR A 180 17.74 -7.02 21.64
CA TYR A 180 18.95 -6.54 22.28
C TYR A 180 20.05 -7.63 22.33
N ALA A 181 21.31 -7.22 22.22
CA ALA A 181 22.43 -8.17 22.25
C ALA A 181 22.61 -8.83 23.61
N ASP A 182 22.17 -8.19 24.68
CA ASP A 182 22.27 -8.64 26.07
C ASP A 182 21.12 -9.56 26.53
N GLY A 183 20.25 -9.96 25.61
CA GLY A 183 19.12 -10.86 25.89
C GLY A 183 17.95 -10.22 26.62
N LYS A 184 17.89 -8.89 26.74
CA LYS A 184 16.79 -8.15 27.39
C LYS A 184 15.48 -8.10 26.58
N GLY A 185 15.34 -8.92 25.58
CA GLY A 185 14.16 -8.98 24.71
C GLY A 185 14.30 -8.17 23.43
N SER A 186 13.17 -7.88 22.80
CA SER A 186 13.09 -7.10 21.54
C SER A 186 12.87 -5.61 21.79
N ALA A 187 13.09 -4.81 20.75
CA ALA A 187 12.83 -3.38 20.77
C ALA A 187 11.33 -3.10 21.04
N ASP A 188 11.04 -2.06 21.81
CA ASP A 188 9.66 -1.62 22.02
C ASP A 188 9.17 -0.77 20.85
N ILE A 189 7.87 -0.87 20.53
CA ILE A 189 7.26 -0.18 19.39
C ILE A 189 7.31 1.34 19.59
N GLY A 190 6.98 1.82 20.76
CA GLY A 190 6.94 3.26 21.07
C GLY A 190 8.30 3.94 20.91
N GLY A 191 9.36 3.31 21.44
CA GLY A 191 10.74 3.77 21.31
C GLY A 191 11.23 3.76 19.87
N THR A 192 10.88 2.73 19.09
CA THR A 192 11.26 2.66 17.67
C THR A 192 10.58 3.75 16.85
N VAL A 193 9.28 4.00 17.05
CA VAL A 193 8.54 5.08 16.39
C VAL A 193 9.13 6.45 16.75
N LYS A 194 9.38 6.69 18.05
CA LYS A 194 9.98 7.95 18.52
C LYS A 194 11.37 8.19 17.92
N LYS A 195 12.17 7.14 17.75
CA LYS A 195 13.55 7.26 17.24
C LYS A 195 13.59 7.54 15.72
N ARG A 196 12.62 7.02 14.94
CA ARG A 196 12.53 7.29 13.50
C ARG A 196 11.75 8.58 13.16
N LEU A 197 11.03 9.16 14.13
CA LEU A 197 10.21 10.36 13.90
C LEU A 197 10.96 11.52 13.23
N PRO A 198 12.22 11.89 13.63
CA PRO A 198 12.94 12.97 12.95
C PRO A 198 13.16 12.70 11.45
N LEU A 199 13.47 11.46 11.09
CA LEU A 199 13.67 11.06 9.69
C LEU A 199 12.36 11.13 8.89
N VAL A 200 11.27 10.66 9.47
CA VAL A 200 9.92 10.71 8.88
C VAL A 200 9.48 12.17 8.69
N LEU A 201 9.70 13.03 9.69
CA LEU A 201 9.36 14.46 9.60
C LEU A 201 10.18 15.18 8.51
N THR A 202 11.46 14.79 8.34
CA THR A 202 12.29 15.33 7.24
C THR A 202 11.73 14.92 5.88
N ALA A 203 11.39 13.63 5.70
CA ALA A 203 10.79 13.14 4.46
C ALA A 203 9.41 13.77 4.20
N LEU A 204 8.60 13.96 5.25
CA LEU A 204 7.32 14.68 5.19
C LEU A 204 7.50 16.12 4.71
N ALA A 205 8.47 16.86 5.28
CA ALA A 205 8.74 18.24 4.86
C ALA A 205 9.18 18.32 3.39
N VAL A 206 10.05 17.40 2.94
CA VAL A 206 10.45 17.30 1.53
C VAL A 206 9.25 17.04 0.64
N ALA A 207 8.37 16.11 0.99
CA ALA A 207 7.18 15.78 0.22
C ALA A 207 6.19 16.95 0.17
N LEU A 208 5.97 17.68 1.29
CA LEU A 208 5.12 18.87 1.33
C LEU A 208 5.63 19.96 0.40
N ILE A 209 6.95 20.21 0.42
CA ILE A 209 7.56 21.20 -0.49
C ILE A 209 7.39 20.73 -1.94
N ALA A 210 7.64 19.45 -2.24
CA ALA A 210 7.52 18.92 -3.59
C ALA A 210 6.07 19.05 -4.12
N TYR A 211 5.05 18.67 -3.35
CA TYR A 211 3.65 18.85 -3.75
C TYR A 211 3.24 20.32 -3.83
N GLY A 212 3.77 21.20 -2.97
CA GLY A 212 3.49 22.63 -3.01
C GLY A 212 4.13 23.34 -4.19
N MET A 213 5.24 22.81 -4.73
CA MET A 213 5.95 23.36 -5.90
C MET A 213 5.51 22.69 -7.22
N ALA A 214 4.91 21.52 -7.16
CA ALA A 214 4.38 20.86 -8.35
C ALA A 214 3.17 21.66 -8.87
N ASP A 215 3.21 22.02 -10.16
CA ASP A 215 2.07 22.65 -10.81
C ASP A 215 1.00 21.57 -11.05
N GLY A 216 0.09 21.48 -10.08
CA GLY A 216 -0.99 20.47 -10.08
C GLY A 216 -2.18 20.85 -10.94
N ASN A 217 -2.09 21.93 -11.71
CA ASN A 217 -3.16 22.35 -12.60
C ASN A 217 -3.06 21.62 -13.93
N ASP A 218 -3.88 20.62 -14.13
CA ASP A 218 -4.15 20.12 -15.47
C ASP A 218 -5.06 21.14 -16.16
N THR A 219 -4.56 21.74 -17.24
CA THR A 219 -5.22 22.84 -17.95
C THR A 219 -6.46 22.40 -18.73
N THR A 220 -6.77 21.15 -18.72
CA THR A 220 -8.00 20.58 -19.29
C THR A 220 -8.89 20.07 -18.16
N PRO A 221 -9.87 20.86 -17.66
CA PRO A 221 -10.92 20.29 -16.84
C PRO A 221 -11.49 19.10 -17.60
N SER A 222 -11.46 17.93 -17.00
CA SER A 222 -12.01 16.73 -17.63
C SER A 222 -13.45 17.01 -17.98
N GLN A 223 -13.75 17.18 -19.28
CA GLN A 223 -15.10 17.45 -19.79
C GLN A 223 -16.10 16.35 -19.38
N ALA A 224 -15.60 15.21 -18.93
CA ALA A 224 -16.42 14.12 -18.40
C ALA A 224 -17.17 14.47 -17.10
N ILE A 225 -16.67 15.44 -16.31
CA ILE A 225 -17.32 15.85 -15.06
C ILE A 225 -18.02 17.21 -15.19
N SER A 226 -17.60 18.08 -16.14
CA SER A 226 -18.25 19.36 -16.38
C SER A 226 -19.70 19.25 -16.91
N ASN A 227 -20.11 18.07 -17.37
CA ASN A 227 -21.47 17.81 -17.85
C ASN A 227 -22.45 17.34 -16.77
N SER A 228 -21.99 17.03 -15.54
CA SER A 228 -22.89 16.79 -14.42
C SER A 228 -23.36 18.13 -13.83
N SER A 229 -24.37 18.71 -14.47
CA SER A 229 -25.11 19.89 -13.98
C SER A 229 -25.92 19.62 -12.70
N SER A 230 -25.82 18.44 -12.13
CA SER A 230 -26.47 18.04 -10.89
C SER A 230 -25.49 18.11 -9.73
N THR A 231 -25.43 19.27 -9.09
CA THR A 231 -24.78 19.40 -7.79
C THR A 231 -25.69 18.77 -6.72
N HIS A 232 -25.24 17.69 -6.11
CA HIS A 232 -25.91 17.07 -4.98
C HIS A 232 -25.18 17.41 -3.67
N PRO A 233 -25.42 18.59 -3.05
CA PRO A 233 -24.76 18.97 -1.81
C PRO A 233 -25.06 18.00 -0.67
N GLN A 234 -26.19 17.29 -0.75
CA GLN A 234 -26.60 16.28 0.22
C GLN A 234 -25.62 15.07 0.28
N GLY A 235 -24.88 14.79 -0.80
CA GLY A 235 -23.81 13.78 -0.82
C GLY A 235 -22.72 14.02 0.22
N LEU A 236 -22.51 15.29 0.65
CA LEU A 236 -21.60 15.60 1.75
C LEU A 236 -21.97 14.93 3.08
N ALA A 237 -23.23 14.57 3.28
CA ALA A 237 -23.62 13.82 4.49
C ALA A 237 -22.88 12.50 4.61
N LEU A 238 -22.45 11.90 3.49
CA LEU A 238 -21.66 10.67 3.46
C LEU A 238 -20.18 10.87 3.88
N LEU A 239 -19.74 12.09 4.16
CA LEU A 239 -18.50 12.31 4.91
C LEU A 239 -18.60 11.89 6.37
N ILE A 240 -19.81 11.90 6.95
CA ILE A 240 -20.03 11.51 8.36
C ILE A 240 -19.56 10.09 8.62
N PRO A 241 -19.98 9.04 7.87
CA PRO A 241 -19.48 7.69 8.08
C PRO A 241 -17.95 7.60 7.90
N THR A 242 -17.36 8.32 6.95
CA THR A 242 -15.91 8.37 6.78
C THR A 242 -15.22 8.98 8.00
N LEU A 243 -15.74 10.09 8.53
CA LEU A 243 -15.25 10.70 9.77
C LEU A 243 -15.39 9.76 10.97
N VAL A 244 -16.48 9.02 11.07
CA VAL A 244 -16.67 8.02 12.12
C VAL A 244 -15.62 6.92 12.04
N VAL A 245 -15.34 6.37 10.84
CA VAL A 245 -14.27 5.37 10.65
C VAL A 245 -12.92 5.93 11.11
N ILE A 246 -12.60 7.17 10.76
CA ILE A 246 -11.37 7.84 11.17
C ILE A 246 -11.31 7.99 12.70
N LEU A 247 -12.38 8.51 13.32
CA LEU A 247 -12.44 8.73 14.77
C LEU A 247 -12.32 7.43 15.56
N LEU A 248 -12.97 6.35 15.09
CA LEU A 248 -12.85 5.02 15.69
C LEU A 248 -11.42 4.46 15.55
N SER A 249 -10.79 4.71 14.43
CA SER A 249 -9.38 4.31 14.20
C SER A 249 -8.43 5.05 15.14
N PHE A 250 -8.65 6.34 15.39
CA PHE A 250 -7.91 7.09 16.43
C PHE A 250 -8.11 6.52 17.84
N ARG A 251 -9.28 5.95 18.11
CA ARG A 251 -9.57 5.25 19.38
C ARG A 251 -9.04 3.82 19.40
N LYS A 252 -8.24 3.42 18.41
CA LYS A 252 -7.65 2.07 18.27
C LYS A 252 -8.69 0.95 18.18
N VAL A 253 -9.87 1.24 17.70
CA VAL A 253 -10.89 0.24 17.37
C VAL A 253 -10.42 -0.56 16.17
N ASN A 254 -10.70 -1.86 16.14
CA ASN A 254 -10.35 -2.73 15.03
C ASN A 254 -10.90 -2.16 13.70
N ILE A 255 -10.08 -2.13 12.65
CA ILE A 255 -10.44 -1.55 11.36
C ILE A 255 -11.69 -2.19 10.74
N PHE A 256 -11.87 -3.50 10.90
CA PHE A 256 -13.06 -4.19 10.41
C PHE A 256 -14.34 -3.73 11.12
N VAL A 257 -14.27 -3.52 12.44
CA VAL A 257 -15.38 -2.99 13.23
C VAL A 257 -15.68 -1.55 12.84
N SER A 258 -14.64 -0.72 12.64
CA SER A 258 -14.78 0.67 12.22
C SER A 258 -15.45 0.77 10.84
N LEU A 259 -15.02 -0.07 9.88
CA LEU A 259 -15.61 -0.12 8.54
C LEU A 259 -17.04 -0.66 8.55
N ALA A 260 -17.34 -1.69 9.35
CA ALA A 260 -18.70 -2.22 9.48
C ALA A 260 -19.66 -1.16 10.04
N LEU A 261 -19.25 -0.40 11.05
CA LEU A 261 -20.02 0.72 11.58
C LEU A 261 -20.15 1.86 10.56
N GLY A 262 -19.07 2.21 9.88
CA GLY A 262 -19.08 3.19 8.79
C GLY A 262 -20.05 2.81 7.69
N LEU A 263 -20.04 1.53 7.28
CA LEU A 263 -20.95 0.99 6.28
C LEU A 263 -22.42 1.09 6.72
N ALA A 264 -22.71 0.69 7.94
CA ALA A 264 -24.07 0.77 8.50
C ALA A 264 -24.58 2.22 8.56
N ILE A 265 -23.70 3.16 8.97
CA ILE A 265 -24.02 4.59 9.01
C ILE A 265 -24.19 5.15 7.59
N ALA A 266 -23.36 4.75 6.63
CA ALA A 266 -23.47 5.19 5.22
C ALA A 266 -24.80 4.76 4.62
N VAL A 267 -25.20 3.51 4.82
CA VAL A 267 -26.50 3.00 4.37
C VAL A 267 -27.64 3.75 5.07
N GLY A 268 -27.56 3.95 6.38
CA GLY A 268 -28.58 4.69 7.14
C GLY A 268 -28.76 6.13 6.66
N ILE A 269 -27.66 6.85 6.45
CA ILE A 269 -27.67 8.23 5.94
C ILE A 269 -28.20 8.27 4.50
N GLY A 270 -27.71 7.37 3.62
CA GLY A 270 -28.14 7.35 2.23
C GLY A 270 -29.63 7.13 2.06
N LEU A 271 -30.23 6.23 2.86
CA LEU A 271 -31.67 5.99 2.87
C LEU A 271 -32.44 7.15 3.54
N ALA A 272 -31.92 7.77 4.59
CA ALA A 272 -32.58 8.87 5.30
C ALA A 272 -32.63 10.17 4.49
N PHE A 273 -31.64 10.40 3.61
CA PHE A 273 -31.55 11.58 2.75
C PHE A 273 -31.98 11.29 1.30
N ASP A 274 -32.60 10.13 1.04
CA ASP A 274 -33.03 9.69 -0.30
C ASP A 274 -31.93 9.77 -1.36
N LEU A 275 -30.67 9.53 -0.97
CA LEU A 275 -29.51 9.52 -1.88
C LEU A 275 -29.50 8.28 -2.78
N PHE A 276 -30.02 7.18 -2.25
CA PHE A 276 -30.20 5.91 -2.97
C PHE A 276 -31.31 5.07 -2.32
N THR A 277 -31.73 4.03 -3.03
CA THR A 277 -32.76 3.09 -2.60
C THR A 277 -32.15 1.74 -2.21
N LEU A 278 -32.86 0.88 -1.48
CA LEU A 278 -32.38 -0.47 -1.20
C LEU A 278 -32.16 -1.28 -2.48
N SER A 279 -32.94 -1.02 -3.54
CA SER A 279 -32.79 -1.69 -4.83
C SER A 279 -31.53 -1.26 -5.58
N SER A 280 -30.98 -0.06 -5.36
CA SER A 280 -29.69 0.32 -5.94
C SER A 280 -28.50 -0.30 -5.18
N LEU A 281 -28.70 -0.69 -3.91
CA LEU A 281 -27.66 -1.43 -3.18
C LEU A 281 -27.58 -2.90 -3.58
N ILE A 282 -28.73 -3.53 -3.76
CA ILE A 282 -28.87 -4.91 -4.26
C ILE A 282 -30.20 -5.08 -4.98
N ASN A 283 -30.16 -5.54 -6.20
CA ASN A 283 -31.33 -5.79 -7.03
C ASN A 283 -31.18 -7.12 -7.77
N MET A 284 -32.29 -7.74 -8.11
CA MET A 284 -32.33 -8.94 -8.93
C MET A 284 -33.15 -8.64 -10.20
N THR A 285 -32.44 -8.44 -11.30
CA THR A 285 -33.05 -8.14 -12.59
C THR A 285 -32.64 -9.24 -13.59
N ASP A 286 -33.61 -9.86 -14.24
CA ASP A 286 -33.43 -10.93 -15.25
C ASP A 286 -32.52 -12.09 -14.78
N GLY A 287 -32.64 -12.48 -13.49
CA GLY A 287 -31.84 -13.56 -12.89
C GLY A 287 -30.40 -13.19 -12.58
N LYS A 288 -30.01 -11.92 -12.73
CA LYS A 288 -28.70 -11.40 -12.31
C LYS A 288 -28.86 -10.56 -11.06
N VAL A 289 -27.89 -10.68 -10.16
CA VAL A 289 -27.80 -9.82 -8.97
C VAL A 289 -26.90 -8.64 -9.31
N GLU A 290 -27.39 -7.42 -9.19
CA GLU A 290 -26.74 -6.17 -9.52
C GLU A 290 -26.86 -5.20 -8.34
N GLY A 291 -26.10 -4.10 -8.35
CA GLY A 291 -26.14 -3.03 -7.37
C GLY A 291 -24.80 -2.77 -6.70
N ALA A 292 -24.71 -1.70 -5.91
CA ALA A 292 -23.47 -1.18 -5.35
C ALA A 292 -22.67 -2.23 -4.55
N ILE A 293 -23.33 -3.14 -3.84
CA ILE A 293 -22.64 -4.21 -3.09
C ILE A 293 -21.92 -5.17 -4.05
N VAL A 294 -22.62 -5.60 -5.12
CA VAL A 294 -22.05 -6.54 -6.11
C VAL A 294 -20.91 -5.89 -6.89
N GLU A 295 -21.10 -4.65 -7.31
CA GLU A 295 -20.07 -3.86 -8.00
C GLU A 295 -18.83 -3.66 -7.11
N GLY A 296 -19.01 -3.34 -5.83
CA GLY A 296 -17.91 -3.17 -4.88
C GLY A 296 -17.08 -4.44 -4.70
N ILE A 297 -17.74 -5.60 -4.54
CA ILE A 297 -17.05 -6.90 -4.45
C ILE A 297 -16.34 -7.21 -5.77
N GLY A 298 -17.05 -7.12 -6.90
CA GLY A 298 -16.52 -7.41 -8.24
C GLY A 298 -15.32 -6.54 -8.60
N GLY A 299 -15.38 -5.25 -8.24
CA GLY A 299 -14.30 -4.29 -8.45
C GLY A 299 -12.99 -4.69 -7.77
N MET A 300 -13.05 -5.33 -6.61
CA MET A 300 -11.86 -5.72 -5.83
C MET A 300 -11.44 -7.19 -6.02
N ALA A 301 -12.27 -8.05 -6.62
CA ALA A 301 -12.03 -9.50 -6.68
C ALA A 301 -10.68 -9.84 -7.35
N ASN A 302 -10.38 -9.24 -8.49
CA ASN A 302 -9.19 -9.57 -9.28
C ASN A 302 -7.89 -9.17 -8.59
N ILE A 303 -7.87 -8.03 -7.88
CA ILE A 303 -6.70 -7.62 -7.12
C ILE A 303 -6.51 -8.48 -5.87
N CYS A 304 -7.59 -9.00 -5.28
CA CYS A 304 -7.51 -9.97 -4.19
C CYS A 304 -6.85 -11.28 -4.66
N ILE A 305 -7.23 -11.77 -5.86
CA ILE A 305 -6.60 -12.96 -6.46
C ILE A 305 -5.13 -12.68 -6.75
N LEU A 306 -4.80 -11.52 -7.33
CA LEU A 306 -3.42 -11.14 -7.60
C LEU A 306 -2.58 -11.11 -6.32
N LEU A 307 -3.10 -10.53 -5.24
CA LEU A 307 -2.45 -10.53 -3.94
C LEU A 307 -2.10 -11.95 -3.48
N MET A 308 -3.08 -12.86 -3.49
CA MET A 308 -2.87 -14.26 -3.08
C MET A 308 -1.78 -14.94 -3.91
N VAL A 309 -1.78 -14.73 -5.22
CA VAL A 309 -0.79 -15.27 -6.15
C VAL A 309 0.61 -14.74 -5.84
N VAL A 310 0.76 -13.44 -5.66
CA VAL A 310 2.08 -12.83 -5.40
C VAL A 310 2.60 -13.21 -4.01
N VAL A 311 1.71 -13.31 -3.02
CA VAL A 311 2.08 -13.82 -1.68
C VAL A 311 2.58 -15.26 -1.76
N SER A 312 1.95 -16.11 -2.58
CA SER A 312 2.40 -17.48 -2.80
C SER A 312 3.77 -17.56 -3.47
N LEU A 313 4.00 -16.75 -4.51
CA LEU A 313 5.30 -16.63 -5.17
C LEU A 313 6.40 -16.19 -4.21
N SER A 314 6.11 -15.22 -3.34
CA SER A 314 7.04 -14.77 -2.29
C SER A 314 7.32 -15.89 -1.27
N GLY A 315 6.30 -16.67 -0.91
CA GLY A 315 6.38 -17.80 -0.02
C GLY A 315 7.33 -18.90 -0.52
N LEU A 316 7.34 -19.16 -1.82
CA LEU A 316 8.26 -20.11 -2.44
C LEU A 316 9.73 -19.71 -2.24
N ILE A 317 10.04 -18.41 -2.35
CA ILE A 317 11.38 -17.88 -2.10
C ILE A 317 11.77 -18.07 -0.62
N ILE A 318 10.85 -17.73 0.29
CA ILE A 318 11.09 -17.83 1.73
C ILE A 318 11.38 -19.28 2.12
N ARG A 319 10.52 -20.22 1.70
CA ARG A 319 10.64 -21.65 2.08
C ARG A 319 11.86 -22.35 1.47
N SER A 320 12.32 -21.89 0.33
CA SER A 320 13.49 -22.49 -0.34
C SER A 320 14.83 -22.19 0.34
N GLY A 321 14.87 -21.29 1.34
CA GLY A 321 16.11 -20.78 1.91
C GLY A 321 16.95 -19.95 0.92
N GLY A 322 16.35 -19.50 -0.20
CA GLY A 322 17.05 -18.74 -1.23
C GLY A 322 17.63 -17.43 -0.70
N MET A 323 16.96 -16.81 0.24
CA MET A 323 17.45 -15.61 0.92
C MET A 323 18.69 -15.91 1.80
N ASP A 324 18.72 -17.07 2.48
CA ASP A 324 19.87 -17.46 3.34
C ASP A 324 21.18 -17.53 2.55
N GLY A 325 21.13 -18.07 1.33
CA GLY A 325 22.30 -18.17 0.45
C GLY A 325 22.85 -16.79 0.03
N ILE A 326 21.96 -15.85 -0.30
CA ILE A 326 22.35 -14.47 -0.64
C ILE A 326 23.00 -13.79 0.54
N ILE A 327 22.43 -13.94 1.73
CA ILE A 327 22.87 -13.27 2.95
C ILE A 327 24.21 -13.80 3.45
N ASN A 328 24.38 -15.12 3.47
CA ASN A 328 25.66 -15.73 3.85
C ASN A 328 26.79 -15.27 2.93
N SER A 329 26.50 -15.11 1.63
CA SER A 329 27.49 -14.56 0.68
C SER A 329 27.84 -13.10 0.98
N LEU A 330 26.86 -12.26 1.32
CA LEU A 330 27.07 -10.85 1.67
C LEU A 330 27.84 -10.70 3.01
N ASN A 331 27.50 -11.51 4.00
CA ASN A 331 28.10 -11.44 5.34
C ASN A 331 29.60 -11.75 5.31
N ASN A 332 30.02 -12.69 4.47
CA ASN A 332 31.42 -13.14 4.42
C ASN A 332 32.34 -12.22 3.60
N HIS A 333 31.82 -11.40 2.70
CA HIS A 333 32.65 -10.68 1.73
C HIS A 333 32.54 -9.15 1.81
N VAL A 334 31.45 -8.60 2.35
CA VAL A 334 31.12 -7.16 2.27
C VAL A 334 31.21 -6.43 3.60
N ILE A 335 30.84 -7.08 4.71
CA ILE A 335 30.64 -6.41 5.99
C ILE A 335 31.93 -6.37 6.80
N ARG A 336 32.55 -5.18 6.95
CA ARG A 336 33.80 -4.97 7.70
C ARG A 336 33.70 -3.91 8.79
N SER A 337 32.60 -3.20 8.90
CA SER A 337 32.42 -2.10 9.85
C SER A 337 30.94 -1.87 10.15
N PRO A 338 30.56 -1.19 11.23
CA PRO A 338 29.18 -0.84 11.51
C PRO A 338 28.49 -0.09 10.37
N ARG A 339 29.22 0.79 9.66
CA ARG A 339 28.70 1.52 8.51
C ARG A 339 28.44 0.58 7.31
N SER A 340 29.35 -0.34 7.02
CA SER A 340 29.11 -1.33 5.96
C SER A 340 27.96 -2.26 6.33
N ALA A 341 27.74 -2.56 7.61
CA ALA A 341 26.59 -3.32 8.10
C ALA A 341 25.28 -2.56 7.84
N GLU A 342 25.20 -1.25 8.14
CA GLU A 342 24.03 -0.43 7.85
C GLU A 342 23.72 -0.37 6.35
N LEU A 343 24.72 -0.17 5.51
CA LEU A 343 24.56 -0.16 4.05
C LEU A 343 24.12 -1.54 3.52
N THR A 344 24.66 -2.62 4.08
CA THR A 344 24.24 -3.98 3.71
C THR A 344 22.79 -4.23 4.13
N ILE A 345 22.39 -3.80 5.33
CA ILE A 345 20.99 -3.87 5.79
C ILE A 345 20.10 -3.06 4.84
N PHE A 346 20.47 -1.81 4.54
CA PHE A 346 19.72 -0.97 3.60
C PHE A 346 19.55 -1.67 2.23
N SER A 347 20.64 -2.19 1.65
CA SER A 347 20.60 -2.89 0.36
C SER A 347 19.76 -4.15 0.41
N LEU A 348 19.88 -4.95 1.48
CA LEU A 348 19.13 -6.19 1.66
C LEU A 348 17.63 -5.93 1.78
N VAL A 349 17.25 -4.94 2.60
CA VAL A 349 15.85 -4.53 2.76
C VAL A 349 15.30 -3.96 1.46
N SER A 350 16.10 -3.20 0.70
CA SER A 350 15.71 -2.68 -0.61
C SER A 350 15.47 -3.82 -1.61
N VAL A 351 16.36 -4.79 -1.69
CA VAL A 351 16.20 -5.95 -2.58
C VAL A 351 14.96 -6.75 -2.20
N ALA A 352 14.74 -7.02 -0.91
CA ALA A 352 13.53 -7.71 -0.44
C ALA A 352 12.25 -6.91 -0.76
N GLY A 353 12.29 -5.59 -0.56
CA GLY A 353 11.19 -4.68 -0.88
C GLY A 353 10.86 -4.64 -2.37
N ILE A 354 11.88 -4.65 -3.24
CA ILE A 354 11.70 -4.73 -4.70
C ILE A 354 11.12 -6.10 -5.09
N LEU A 355 11.73 -7.17 -4.61
CA LEU A 355 11.28 -8.53 -4.94
C LEU A 355 9.87 -8.84 -4.41
N MET A 356 9.48 -8.26 -3.29
CA MET A 356 8.22 -8.58 -2.60
C MET A 356 7.31 -7.34 -2.49
N ALA A 357 7.32 -6.47 -3.51
CA ALA A 357 6.61 -5.20 -3.50
C ALA A 357 5.07 -5.30 -3.42
N ALA A 358 4.52 -6.51 -3.49
CA ALA A 358 3.09 -6.69 -3.32
C ALA A 358 2.61 -6.39 -1.90
N VAL A 359 3.35 -6.82 -0.88
CA VAL A 359 2.98 -6.67 0.55
C VAL A 359 4.21 -6.45 1.42
N ASN A 360 4.31 -5.28 2.05
CA ASN A 360 5.41 -4.89 2.97
C ASN A 360 5.64 -5.92 4.08
N THR A 361 4.55 -6.43 4.64
CA THR A 361 4.56 -7.35 5.78
C THR A 361 5.37 -8.61 5.48
N ILE A 362 5.22 -9.19 4.28
CA ILE A 362 5.91 -10.40 3.87
C ILE A 362 7.40 -10.13 3.65
N ALA A 363 7.72 -9.04 2.95
CA ALA A 363 9.10 -8.61 2.75
C ALA A 363 9.80 -8.37 4.10
N ASN A 364 9.10 -7.74 5.04
CA ASN A 364 9.60 -7.46 6.38
C ASN A 364 9.87 -8.74 7.17
N ILE A 365 8.93 -9.69 7.20
CA ILE A 365 9.11 -10.99 7.87
C ILE A 365 10.30 -11.75 7.29
N CYS A 366 10.46 -11.72 5.97
CA CYS A 366 11.55 -12.42 5.29
C CYS A 366 12.93 -11.88 5.67
N VAL A 367 13.09 -10.56 5.72
CA VAL A 367 14.41 -9.94 5.89
C VAL A 367 14.76 -9.62 7.35
N ALA A 368 13.78 -9.50 8.23
CA ALA A 368 13.99 -9.09 9.63
C ALA A 368 14.97 -9.98 10.42
N PRO A 369 14.96 -11.32 10.33
CA PRO A 369 15.93 -12.17 11.04
C PRO A 369 17.37 -11.86 10.67
N PHE A 370 17.62 -11.51 9.40
CA PHE A 370 18.95 -11.20 8.89
C PHE A 370 19.41 -9.83 9.34
N VAL A 371 18.52 -8.85 9.32
CA VAL A 371 18.79 -7.53 9.89
C VAL A 371 19.15 -7.65 11.37
N ASN A 372 18.46 -8.55 12.11
CA ASN A 372 18.77 -8.83 13.51
C ASN A 372 20.16 -9.46 13.67
N SER A 373 20.49 -10.47 12.87
CA SER A 373 21.78 -11.17 12.90
C SER A 373 22.94 -10.23 12.56
N ILE A 374 22.89 -9.55 11.42
CA ILE A 374 23.91 -8.59 10.98
C ILE A 374 24.07 -7.48 12.02
N GLY A 375 22.95 -6.94 12.49
CA GLY A 375 22.98 -5.84 13.44
C GLY A 375 23.55 -6.22 14.81
N LYS A 376 23.31 -7.44 15.32
CA LYS A 376 23.91 -7.96 16.53
C LYS A 376 25.42 -8.16 16.39
N GLN A 377 25.88 -8.75 15.28
CA GLN A 377 27.29 -8.98 15.00
C GLN A 377 28.12 -7.69 14.94
N HIS A 378 27.52 -6.58 14.49
CA HIS A 378 28.17 -5.30 14.32
C HIS A 378 27.75 -4.24 15.36
N GLU A 379 27.16 -4.67 16.48
CA GLU A 379 26.78 -3.86 17.63
C GLU A 379 25.83 -2.68 17.29
N LEU A 380 25.02 -2.82 16.21
CA LEU A 380 24.02 -1.82 15.87
C LEU A 380 22.86 -1.87 16.88
N HIS A 381 22.51 -0.70 17.42
CA HIS A 381 21.40 -0.59 18.38
C HIS A 381 20.06 -1.09 17.75
N PRO A 382 19.19 -1.83 18.46
CA PRO A 382 17.92 -2.34 17.94
C PRO A 382 17.07 -1.27 17.27
N TYR A 383 16.96 -0.07 17.86
CA TYR A 383 16.19 1.03 17.25
C TYR A 383 16.75 1.51 15.91
N ARG A 384 18.05 1.39 15.68
CA ARG A 384 18.66 1.72 14.39
C ARG A 384 18.28 0.69 13.34
N ARG A 385 18.34 -0.59 13.69
CA ARG A 385 17.94 -1.70 12.83
C ARG A 385 16.46 -1.63 12.47
N THR A 386 15.57 -1.38 13.45
CA THR A 386 14.13 -1.19 13.22
C THR A 386 13.84 0.01 12.35
N THR A 387 14.59 1.11 12.48
CA THR A 387 14.43 2.29 11.65
C THR A 387 14.71 1.95 10.18
N LEU A 388 15.88 1.36 9.88
CA LEU A 388 16.24 0.98 8.52
C LEU A 388 15.24 -0.03 7.94
N LEU A 389 14.88 -1.05 8.71
CA LEU A 389 13.94 -2.07 8.28
C LEU A 389 12.58 -1.47 7.91
N ALA A 390 11.97 -0.69 8.80
CA ALA A 390 10.64 -0.16 8.60
C ALA A 390 10.59 0.96 7.53
N THR A 391 11.59 1.86 7.47
CA THR A 391 11.54 2.98 6.53
C THR A 391 11.85 2.56 5.10
N VAL A 392 12.80 1.66 4.89
CA VAL A 392 13.17 1.20 3.55
C VAL A 392 12.09 0.29 2.96
N ILE A 393 11.51 -0.61 3.76
CA ILE A 393 10.48 -1.53 3.27
C ILE A 393 9.20 -0.79 2.87
N CYS A 394 8.84 0.31 3.55
CA CYS A 394 7.67 1.13 3.26
C CYS A 394 7.82 2.00 1.99
N THR A 395 8.86 1.84 1.20
CA THR A 395 9.04 2.60 -0.05
C THR A 395 8.46 1.85 -1.24
N PHE A 396 8.95 0.63 -1.48
CA PHE A 396 8.81 -0.06 -2.76
C PHE A 396 7.38 -0.42 -3.16
N PRO A 397 6.49 -0.89 -2.27
CA PRO A 397 5.10 -1.18 -2.61
C PRO A 397 4.30 0.04 -3.06
N PHE A 398 4.71 1.24 -2.63
CA PHE A 398 4.04 2.51 -2.91
C PHE A 398 4.57 3.23 -4.16
N VAL A 399 5.68 2.77 -4.73
CA VAL A 399 6.29 3.42 -5.91
C VAL A 399 6.43 2.50 -7.12
N LEU A 400 6.64 1.19 -6.92
CA LEU A 400 6.87 0.28 -8.04
C LEU A 400 5.58 0.02 -8.81
N PRO A 401 5.61 0.05 -10.16
CA PRO A 401 4.42 -0.12 -11.00
C PRO A 401 3.69 -1.45 -10.78
N TYR A 402 4.39 -2.49 -10.35
CA TYR A 402 3.81 -3.80 -9.98
C TYR A 402 3.59 -3.94 -8.46
N GLY A 403 3.82 -2.87 -7.70
CA GLY A 403 3.59 -2.84 -6.25
C GLY A 403 2.11 -2.94 -5.91
N GLY A 404 1.80 -3.71 -4.85
CA GLY A 404 0.41 -3.93 -4.46
C GLY A 404 -0.36 -2.64 -4.16
N CYS A 405 0.33 -1.63 -3.60
CA CYS A 405 -0.26 -0.32 -3.31
C CYS A 405 -0.59 0.46 -4.58
N VAL A 406 0.29 0.45 -5.58
CA VAL A 406 0.08 1.13 -6.86
C VAL A 406 -1.07 0.48 -7.64
N LEU A 407 -1.07 -0.85 -7.72
CA LEU A 407 -2.14 -1.59 -8.40
C LEU A 407 -3.49 -1.41 -7.71
N LEU A 408 -3.51 -1.36 -6.38
CA LEU A 408 -4.71 -1.09 -5.60
C LEU A 408 -5.24 0.33 -5.84
N LEU A 409 -4.35 1.33 -5.94
CA LEU A 409 -4.74 2.70 -6.30
C LEU A 409 -5.44 2.73 -7.65
N LEU A 410 -4.83 2.14 -8.69
CA LEU A 410 -5.41 2.11 -10.04
C LEU A 410 -6.79 1.42 -10.05
N LYS A 411 -6.91 0.31 -9.32
CA LYS A 411 -8.19 -0.39 -9.22
C LYS A 411 -9.24 0.39 -8.46
N GLY A 412 -8.85 1.09 -7.40
CA GLY A 412 -9.73 2.00 -6.68
C GLY A 412 -10.21 3.16 -7.56
N ILE A 413 -9.33 3.72 -8.38
CA ILE A 413 -9.69 4.78 -9.35
C ILE A 413 -10.70 4.25 -10.39
N GLU A 414 -10.44 3.09 -10.97
CA GLU A 414 -11.38 2.44 -11.90
C GLU A 414 -12.76 2.21 -11.24
N ALA A 415 -12.76 1.67 -10.02
CA ALA A 415 -13.98 1.42 -9.24
C ALA A 415 -14.73 2.71 -8.85
N SER A 416 -14.04 3.85 -8.75
CA SER A 416 -14.67 5.14 -8.46
C SER A 416 -15.53 5.68 -9.62
N GLY A 417 -15.41 5.09 -10.82
CA GLY A 417 -16.15 5.49 -12.01
C GLY A 417 -15.56 6.71 -12.74
N VAL A 418 -14.37 7.16 -12.36
CA VAL A 418 -13.65 8.19 -13.10
C VAL A 418 -12.94 7.56 -14.28
N HIS A 419 -13.30 8.00 -15.50
CA HIS A 419 -12.69 7.51 -16.72
C HIS A 419 -11.45 8.34 -17.08
N ILE A 420 -10.31 7.97 -16.53
CA ILE A 420 -9.00 8.51 -16.90
C ILE A 420 -8.05 7.37 -17.26
N THR A 421 -7.18 7.65 -18.25
CA THR A 421 -6.09 6.75 -18.60
C THR A 421 -4.87 7.11 -17.75
N MET A 422 -4.76 6.51 -16.55
CA MET A 422 -3.56 6.63 -15.72
C MET A 422 -2.84 5.28 -15.68
N GLN A 423 -1.54 5.31 -15.93
CA GLN A 423 -0.70 4.11 -15.89
C GLN A 423 0.00 3.98 -14.53
N ALA A 424 0.39 2.77 -14.17
CA ALA A 424 1.14 2.52 -12.94
C ALA A 424 2.50 3.24 -12.90
N THR A 425 3.09 3.54 -14.07
CA THR A 425 4.33 4.29 -14.20
C THR A 425 4.18 5.77 -13.88
N ASP A 426 2.98 6.35 -14.02
CA ASP A 426 2.76 7.78 -13.86
C ASP A 426 2.94 8.20 -12.39
N VAL A 427 2.56 7.33 -11.46
CA VAL A 427 2.72 7.59 -10.02
C VAL A 427 4.13 7.30 -9.49
N PHE A 428 4.99 6.68 -10.28
CA PHE A 428 6.35 6.32 -9.86
C PHE A 428 7.16 7.53 -9.38
N PHE A 429 7.11 8.62 -10.13
CA PHE A 429 7.85 9.84 -9.81
C PHE A 429 7.07 10.81 -8.92
N THR A 430 5.75 10.70 -8.84
CA THR A 430 4.88 11.62 -8.10
C THR A 430 4.61 11.18 -6.68
N ALA A 431 4.93 9.94 -6.30
CA ALA A 431 4.89 9.49 -4.91
C ALA A 431 6.12 10.02 -4.13
N PHE A 432 6.12 11.32 -3.81
CA PHE A 432 7.31 12.01 -3.29
C PHE A 432 7.76 11.52 -1.92
N TYR A 433 6.83 11.23 -1.00
CA TYR A 433 7.19 10.85 0.36
C TYR A 433 7.96 9.52 0.43
N PRO A 434 7.57 8.41 -0.22
CA PRO A 434 8.35 7.18 -0.22
C PRO A 434 9.77 7.36 -0.73
N TRP A 435 9.96 8.13 -1.81
CA TRP A 435 11.29 8.45 -2.34
C TRP A 435 12.10 9.29 -1.38
N ALA A 436 11.50 10.34 -0.80
CA ALA A 436 12.17 11.16 0.22
C ALA A 436 12.58 10.31 1.43
N LEU A 437 11.72 9.39 1.88
CA LEU A 437 11.99 8.50 3.00
C LEU A 437 13.17 7.56 2.70
N LEU A 438 13.24 7.00 1.48
CA LEU A 438 14.32 6.14 1.03
C LEU A 438 15.66 6.88 1.01
N VAL A 439 15.68 8.07 0.40
CA VAL A 439 16.88 8.92 0.30
C VAL A 439 17.35 9.36 1.68
N CYS A 440 16.43 9.83 2.54
CA CYS A 440 16.75 10.18 3.91
C CYS A 440 17.31 8.98 4.69
N SER A 441 16.73 7.78 4.51
CA SER A 441 17.22 6.55 5.14
C SER A 441 18.65 6.21 4.69
N LEU A 442 18.93 6.35 3.40
CA LEU A 442 20.27 6.14 2.85
C LEU A 442 21.28 7.16 3.41
N ILE A 443 20.93 8.45 3.41
CA ILE A 443 21.80 9.53 3.95
C ILE A 443 22.17 9.23 5.40
N THR A 444 21.23 8.75 6.21
CA THR A 444 21.52 8.43 7.61
C THR A 444 22.55 7.32 7.79
N CYS A 445 22.76 6.43 6.80
CA CYS A 445 23.82 5.41 6.84
C CYS A 445 25.24 6.03 6.72
N PHE A 446 25.34 7.26 6.20
CA PHE A 446 26.62 7.98 6.09
C PHE A 446 26.90 8.91 7.27
N ILE A 447 25.90 9.23 8.10
CA ILE A 447 26.06 10.08 9.26
C ILE A 447 26.60 9.22 10.43
N LYS A 448 27.69 9.66 11.07
CA LYS A 448 28.22 8.99 12.28
C LYS A 448 27.20 9.09 13.41
N HIS A 449 26.53 7.99 13.71
CA HIS A 449 25.76 7.90 14.93
C HIS A 449 26.71 7.67 16.12
N LYS A 450 26.65 8.53 17.15
CA LYS A 450 27.24 8.20 18.45
C LYS A 450 26.46 6.98 18.97
N GLN A 451 27.13 5.84 18.99
CA GLN A 451 26.66 4.66 19.72
C GLN A 451 26.56 5.06 21.20
N LYS A 452 25.34 5.24 21.72
CA LYS A 452 25.05 5.33 23.15
C LYS A 452 24.01 4.27 23.47
#